data_f954d01010902a513dfc3e9b0b272284
#
_entry.id   f954d01010902a513dfc3e9b0b272284
#
_cell.length_a   1.000
_cell.length_b   1.000
_cell.length_c   1.000
_cell.angle_alpha   90.00
_cell.angle_beta   90.00
_cell.angle_gamma   90.00
#
_symmetry.space_group_name_H-M   'P 1'
#
loop_
_entity.id
_entity.type
_entity.pdbx_description
1 polymer ?
#
loop_
_entity_poly.entity_id
_entity_poly.type
_entity_poly.pdbx_seq_one_letter_code
_entity_poly.pdbx_strand_id
1 'polypeptide(L)'
;VALGVFIMGIVVTKTINWAAFERRSLGRFKATRLCWMFYQAEIAWQSLLQASVRNILLRYGIQSGTLAIDDTGKKRTKRTSKIDGAHKIKDKSTGGYFNGQELVFMVLVTEVATFPVGFRFYIPDPELSAWRKKDKALRKQGIQKKERPNRPEPDHVRYPTMQSLTLVMLQEFVDSFPNITIKAILADALYGTGDFMDKAAEITGGAQVVSQLRSNQKVSNRNHSEATLKAYFSRQKGAETQLIIRGGKEEQVTMLAARLYVKAHGKRRFVIALKYEGEEDYRYLVASDMSWRHTDIARIYTLRWLVEVFIQDWKAHCGWNRLSKQQGADGSQRGVILSLLCEHMLLLHPEQFVLLKNKQAGMPAGCLIERLNAEALLATVKSVVESEDPDTELKALALALEHTLPKRESSRHMAGRDLGEQKATDSLKAHARKFKLLDAA
;
A
#
# COMPACT_ATOMS: atom_id res chain seq x y z
N VAL A 1 16.58 -15.69 -15.18
CA VAL A 1 15.80 -15.33 -16.38
C VAL A 1 14.32 -15.15 -16.06
N ALA A 2 13.64 -16.14 -15.50
CA ALA A 2 12.18 -16.15 -15.33
C ALA A 2 11.64 -15.00 -14.45
N LEU A 3 12.27 -14.69 -13.32
CA LEU A 3 11.86 -13.56 -12.47
C LEU A 3 12.00 -12.22 -13.21
N GLY A 4 13.06 -12.06 -14.01
CA GLY A 4 13.26 -10.89 -14.83
C GLY A 4 12.12 -10.65 -15.82
N VAL A 5 11.57 -11.73 -16.43
CA VAL A 5 10.41 -11.64 -17.33
C VAL A 5 9.17 -11.11 -16.61
N PHE A 6 8.92 -11.55 -15.38
CA PHE A 6 7.80 -11.04 -14.57
C PHE A 6 7.98 -9.57 -14.23
N ILE A 7 9.15 -9.17 -13.75
CA ILE A 7 9.43 -7.78 -13.36
C ILE A 7 9.34 -6.87 -14.58
N MET A 8 10.01 -7.21 -15.68
CA MET A 8 9.93 -6.44 -16.94
C MET A 8 8.51 -6.39 -17.49
N GLY A 9 7.77 -7.50 -17.38
CA GLY A 9 6.36 -7.52 -17.74
C GLY A 9 5.54 -6.51 -16.95
N ILE A 10 5.78 -6.37 -15.64
CA ILE A 10 5.12 -5.37 -14.78
C ILE A 10 5.53 -3.96 -15.20
N VAL A 11 6.83 -3.69 -15.32
CA VAL A 11 7.37 -2.37 -15.73
C VAL A 11 6.74 -1.90 -17.03
N VAL A 12 6.72 -2.77 -18.03
CA VAL A 12 6.25 -2.40 -19.37
C VAL A 12 4.72 -2.29 -19.45
N THR A 13 3.96 -3.10 -18.69
CA THR A 13 2.49 -3.14 -18.80
C THR A 13 1.76 -2.46 -17.64
N LYS A 14 2.48 -2.11 -16.58
CA LYS A 14 1.93 -1.58 -15.30
C LYS A 14 0.80 -2.46 -14.74
N THR A 15 0.89 -3.79 -14.96
CA THR A 15 -0.11 -4.77 -14.52
C THR A 15 0.53 -6.12 -14.23
N ILE A 16 -0.10 -6.97 -13.42
CA ILE A 16 0.25 -8.38 -13.29
C ILE A 16 -0.80 -9.21 -14.05
N ASN A 17 -0.55 -9.40 -15.34
CA ASN A 17 -1.46 -10.09 -16.25
C ASN A 17 -0.66 -10.84 -17.32
N TRP A 18 -0.70 -12.17 -17.29
CA TRP A 18 0.08 -13.03 -18.16
C TRP A 18 -0.23 -12.82 -19.64
N ALA A 19 -1.50 -12.63 -20.00
CA ALA A 19 -1.89 -12.34 -21.37
C ALA A 19 -1.39 -10.95 -21.85
N ALA A 20 -1.22 -9.99 -20.93
CA ALA A 20 -0.60 -8.71 -21.26
C ALA A 20 0.90 -8.87 -21.50
N PHE A 21 1.57 -9.71 -20.70
CA PHE A 21 3.00 -10.01 -20.87
C PHE A 21 3.27 -10.75 -22.19
N GLU A 22 2.44 -11.75 -22.54
CA GLU A 22 2.53 -12.44 -23.83
C GLU A 22 2.41 -11.46 -24.99
N ARG A 23 1.38 -10.59 -24.96
CA ARG A 23 1.21 -9.58 -26.04
C ARG A 23 2.39 -8.63 -26.14
N ARG A 24 2.89 -8.16 -24.99
CA ARG A 24 3.98 -7.18 -24.99
C ARG A 24 5.31 -7.78 -25.43
N SER A 25 5.51 -9.07 -25.18
CA SER A 25 6.68 -9.83 -25.65
C SER A 25 6.48 -10.43 -27.05
N LEU A 26 5.47 -10.01 -27.79
CA LEU A 26 5.12 -10.50 -29.12
C LEU A 26 5.04 -12.04 -29.17
N GLY A 27 4.46 -12.65 -28.14
CA GLY A 27 4.30 -14.09 -28.04
C GLY A 27 5.54 -14.87 -27.61
N ARG A 28 6.68 -14.22 -27.38
CA ARG A 28 7.92 -14.87 -26.92
C ARG A 28 7.73 -15.58 -25.57
N PHE A 29 6.94 -14.99 -24.68
CA PHE A 29 6.60 -15.56 -23.38
C PHE A 29 5.12 -15.89 -23.29
N LYS A 30 4.78 -17.16 -23.45
CA LYS A 30 3.38 -17.63 -23.45
C LYS A 30 2.72 -17.47 -22.08
N ALA A 31 1.50 -16.93 -22.06
CA ALA A 31 0.71 -16.70 -20.84
C ALA A 31 0.51 -18.00 -20.04
N THR A 32 0.35 -19.14 -20.70
CA THR A 32 0.22 -20.46 -20.07
C THR A 32 1.47 -20.87 -19.32
N ARG A 33 2.67 -20.66 -19.90
CA ARG A 33 3.97 -20.93 -19.25
C ARG A 33 4.20 -20.01 -18.06
N LEU A 34 3.89 -18.72 -18.21
CA LEU A 34 3.99 -17.75 -17.10
C LEU A 34 3.05 -18.10 -15.95
N CYS A 35 1.82 -18.49 -16.28
CA CYS A 35 0.84 -18.93 -15.30
C CYS A 35 1.31 -20.18 -14.55
N TRP A 36 1.82 -21.18 -15.29
CA TRP A 36 2.35 -22.40 -14.69
C TRP A 36 3.52 -22.10 -13.75
N MET A 37 4.47 -21.28 -14.21
CA MET A 37 5.63 -20.90 -13.40
C MET A 37 5.23 -20.13 -12.14
N PHE A 38 4.24 -19.27 -12.24
CA PHE A 38 3.75 -18.50 -11.08
C PHE A 38 3.06 -19.38 -10.03
N TYR A 39 2.28 -20.38 -10.46
CA TYR A 39 1.49 -21.20 -9.55
C TYR A 39 2.15 -22.54 -9.17
N GLN A 40 2.91 -23.15 -10.07
CA GLN A 40 3.40 -24.52 -9.92
C GLN A 40 4.89 -24.61 -9.64
N ALA A 41 5.70 -23.62 -10.05
CA ALA A 41 7.14 -23.67 -9.79
C ALA A 41 7.42 -23.50 -8.28
N GLU A 42 8.34 -24.30 -7.78
CA GLU A 42 8.83 -24.23 -6.39
C GLU A 42 9.79 -23.05 -6.22
N ILE A 43 9.21 -21.86 -6.07
CA ILE A 43 9.93 -20.62 -5.84
C ILE A 43 9.74 -20.21 -4.39
N ALA A 44 10.82 -19.98 -3.67
CA ALA A 44 10.82 -19.48 -2.30
C ALA A 44 10.48 -17.97 -2.28
N TRP A 45 9.24 -17.62 -2.56
CA TRP A 45 8.78 -16.23 -2.77
C TRP A 45 9.11 -15.30 -1.61
N GLN A 46 8.92 -15.76 -0.38
CA GLN A 46 9.24 -14.96 0.79
C GLN A 46 10.74 -14.70 0.91
N SER A 47 11.57 -15.73 0.64
CA SER A 47 13.03 -15.59 0.62
C SER A 47 13.51 -14.64 -0.47
N LEU A 48 12.85 -14.60 -1.62
CA LEU A 48 13.13 -13.61 -2.67
C LEU A 48 12.88 -12.18 -2.20
N LEU A 49 11.77 -11.94 -1.49
CA LEU A 49 11.50 -10.63 -0.92
C LEU A 49 12.57 -10.23 0.10
N GLN A 50 12.91 -11.13 1.02
CA GLN A 50 13.98 -10.90 2.01
C GLN A 50 15.34 -10.67 1.36
N ALA A 51 15.70 -11.46 0.34
CA ALA A 51 16.93 -11.27 -0.42
C ALA A 51 16.97 -9.92 -1.14
N SER A 52 15.84 -9.47 -1.67
CA SER A 52 15.73 -8.15 -2.32
C SER A 52 15.91 -7.01 -1.31
N VAL A 53 15.31 -7.09 -0.12
CA VAL A 53 15.52 -6.15 0.98
C VAL A 53 17.01 -6.14 1.36
N ARG A 54 17.62 -7.31 1.57
CA ARG A 54 19.04 -7.43 1.91
C ARG A 54 19.94 -6.78 0.85
N ASN A 55 19.64 -6.98 -0.42
CA ASN A 55 20.38 -6.36 -1.52
C ASN A 55 20.31 -4.82 -1.47
N ILE A 56 19.16 -4.25 -1.19
CA ILE A 56 19.01 -2.80 -1.01
C ILE A 56 19.85 -2.32 0.18
N LEU A 57 19.71 -2.97 1.33
CA LEU A 57 20.46 -2.62 2.54
C LEU A 57 21.97 -2.61 2.29
N LEU A 58 22.49 -3.67 1.67
CA LEU A 58 23.92 -3.81 1.36
C LEU A 58 24.38 -2.78 0.32
N ARG A 59 23.64 -2.62 -0.77
CA ARG A 59 24.05 -1.73 -1.88
C ARG A 59 24.10 -0.28 -1.47
N TYR A 60 23.19 0.16 -0.60
CA TYR A 60 23.16 1.52 -0.09
C TYR A 60 23.94 1.72 1.22
N GLY A 61 24.48 0.64 1.81
CA GLY A 61 25.19 0.71 3.09
C GLY A 61 24.30 1.11 4.26
N ILE A 62 23.03 0.71 4.23
CA ILE A 62 22.03 1.06 5.26
C ILE A 62 22.27 0.22 6.50
N GLN A 63 22.48 0.88 7.64
CA GLN A 63 22.70 0.26 8.95
C GLN A 63 21.61 0.61 9.97
N SER A 64 20.78 1.59 9.68
CA SER A 64 19.70 2.00 10.58
C SER A 64 18.54 2.63 9.82
N GLY A 65 17.37 2.62 10.45
CA GLY A 65 16.19 3.26 9.91
C GLY A 65 15.02 3.34 10.88
N THR A 66 13.92 3.87 10.40
CA THR A 66 12.65 3.99 11.11
C THR A 66 11.62 3.15 10.40
N LEU A 67 10.87 2.31 11.11
CA LEU A 67 9.80 1.51 10.53
C LEU A 67 8.49 2.31 10.56
N ALA A 68 7.87 2.50 9.41
CA ALA A 68 6.54 3.10 9.28
C ALA A 68 5.52 2.02 8.92
N ILE A 69 4.36 2.04 9.59
CA ILE A 69 3.31 1.04 9.48
C ILE A 69 2.01 1.71 9.07
N ASP A 70 1.35 1.17 8.06
CA ASP A 70 0.01 1.60 7.65
C ASP A 70 -0.74 0.46 6.95
N ASP A 71 -2.07 0.61 6.83
CA ASP A 71 -2.93 -0.32 6.12
C ASP A 71 -3.42 0.24 4.79
N THR A 72 -3.71 -0.65 3.86
CA THR A 72 -4.29 -0.27 2.58
C THR A 72 -5.22 -1.31 2.02
N GLY A 73 -6.34 -0.85 1.43
CA GLY A 73 -7.32 -1.70 0.77
C GLY A 73 -7.16 -1.73 -0.75
N LYS A 74 -7.46 -2.87 -1.34
CA LYS A 74 -7.57 -3.08 -2.78
C LYS A 74 -8.97 -3.51 -3.15
N LYS A 75 -9.68 -2.68 -3.90
CA LYS A 75 -11.00 -3.04 -4.45
C LYS A 75 -10.89 -4.23 -5.40
N ARG A 76 -11.77 -5.22 -5.22
CA ARG A 76 -11.94 -6.38 -6.08
C ARG A 76 -13.32 -6.36 -6.72
N THR A 77 -13.55 -7.25 -7.70
CA THR A 77 -14.88 -7.38 -8.34
C THR A 77 -15.90 -7.95 -7.37
N LYS A 78 -17.19 -7.70 -7.59
CA LYS A 78 -18.30 -8.15 -6.72
C LYS A 78 -18.32 -9.66 -6.46
N ARG A 79 -17.87 -10.48 -7.42
CA ARG A 79 -17.81 -11.95 -7.29
C ARG A 79 -16.36 -12.40 -7.19
N THR A 80 -15.88 -12.53 -5.97
CA THR A 80 -14.46 -12.82 -5.68
C THR A 80 -14.24 -14.09 -4.89
N SER A 81 -15.12 -15.06 -5.02
CA SER A 81 -15.05 -16.33 -4.27
C SER A 81 -13.72 -17.10 -4.42
N LYS A 82 -12.97 -16.82 -5.49
CA LYS A 82 -11.65 -17.43 -5.74
C LYS A 82 -10.47 -16.60 -5.23
N ILE A 83 -10.72 -15.39 -4.70
CA ILE A 83 -9.67 -14.52 -4.17
C ILE A 83 -9.69 -14.64 -2.66
N ASP A 84 -8.59 -15.11 -2.11
CA ASP A 84 -8.45 -15.30 -0.66
C ASP A 84 -8.54 -13.98 0.10
N GLY A 85 -9.14 -14.01 1.29
CA GLY A 85 -9.24 -12.86 2.18
C GLY A 85 -10.08 -11.69 1.67
N ALA A 86 -10.82 -11.84 0.55
CA ALA A 86 -11.68 -10.78 0.05
C ALA A 86 -12.91 -10.59 0.94
N HIS A 87 -13.04 -9.39 1.51
CA HIS A 87 -14.10 -9.02 2.43
C HIS A 87 -14.63 -7.61 2.19
N LYS A 88 -15.64 -7.20 2.94
CA LYS A 88 -16.26 -5.88 2.84
C LYS A 88 -15.47 -4.84 3.61
N ILE A 89 -14.83 -3.91 2.89
CA ILE A 89 -13.99 -2.84 3.43
C ILE A 89 -14.75 -1.52 3.35
N LYS A 90 -14.63 -0.68 4.38
CA LYS A 90 -15.19 0.67 4.37
C LYS A 90 -14.32 1.58 3.49
N ASP A 91 -14.95 2.24 2.53
CA ASP A 91 -14.30 3.26 1.73
C ASP A 91 -14.26 4.59 2.50
N LYS A 92 -13.07 5.02 2.87
CA LYS A 92 -12.89 6.28 3.63
C LYS A 92 -13.23 7.52 2.78
N SER A 93 -13.10 7.44 1.45
CA SER A 93 -13.33 8.57 0.55
C SER A 93 -14.80 8.81 0.23
N THR A 94 -15.57 7.74 0.03
CA THR A 94 -17.00 7.83 -0.33
C THR A 94 -17.94 7.58 0.85
N GLY A 95 -17.42 7.15 2.00
CA GLY A 95 -18.22 6.71 3.15
C GLY A 95 -18.95 5.37 2.95
N GLY A 96 -18.89 4.81 1.71
CA GLY A 96 -19.50 3.56 1.33
C GLY A 96 -18.68 2.32 1.70
N TYR A 97 -18.92 1.23 0.97
CA TYR A 97 -18.19 -0.02 1.14
C TYR A 97 -17.86 -0.63 -0.22
N PHE A 98 -16.72 -1.27 -0.31
CA PHE A 98 -16.34 -2.11 -1.44
C PHE A 98 -15.92 -3.50 -0.98
N ASN A 99 -15.96 -4.47 -1.89
CA ASN A 99 -15.41 -5.80 -1.65
C ASN A 99 -13.95 -5.82 -2.08
N GLY A 100 -13.04 -6.20 -1.18
CA GLY A 100 -11.61 -6.08 -1.43
C GLY A 100 -10.73 -6.90 -0.51
N GLN A 101 -9.44 -6.78 -0.70
CA GLN A 101 -8.41 -7.30 0.20
C GLN A 101 -7.76 -6.13 0.93
N GLU A 102 -7.42 -6.34 2.18
CA GLU A 102 -6.75 -5.35 3.04
C GLU A 102 -5.38 -5.87 3.44
N LEU A 103 -4.38 -5.01 3.37
CA LEU A 103 -3.00 -5.33 3.68
C LEU A 103 -2.47 -4.37 4.72
N VAL A 104 -1.68 -4.90 5.63
CA VAL A 104 -0.80 -4.11 6.51
C VAL A 104 0.59 -4.11 5.88
N PHE A 105 1.18 -2.93 5.75
CA PHE A 105 2.55 -2.74 5.26
C PHE A 105 3.48 -2.28 6.36
N MET A 106 4.72 -2.74 6.26
CA MET A 106 5.85 -2.23 7.01
C MET A 106 6.91 -1.73 6.03
N VAL A 107 7.26 -0.47 6.16
CA VAL A 107 8.17 0.26 5.27
C VAL A 107 9.35 0.76 6.09
N LEU A 108 10.56 0.52 5.61
CA LEU A 108 11.77 1.07 6.21
C LEU A 108 12.08 2.44 5.59
N VAL A 109 12.10 3.45 6.43
CA VAL A 109 12.49 4.82 6.11
C VAL A 109 13.92 5.03 6.56
N THR A 110 14.80 5.38 5.65
CA THR A 110 16.22 5.61 5.90
C THR A 110 16.64 7.00 5.44
N GLU A 111 17.89 7.36 5.64
CA GLU A 111 18.44 8.63 5.14
C GLU A 111 18.61 8.66 3.61
N VAL A 112 18.54 7.50 2.97
CA VAL A 112 18.80 7.36 1.53
C VAL A 112 17.52 7.07 0.76
N ALA A 113 16.74 6.10 1.23
CA ALA A 113 15.56 5.61 0.53
C ALA A 113 14.47 5.15 1.51
N THR A 114 13.25 5.09 1.00
CA THR A 114 12.08 4.49 1.67
C THR A 114 11.59 3.32 0.83
N PHE A 115 11.47 2.13 1.43
CA PHE A 115 11.06 0.93 0.71
C PHE A 115 10.33 -0.07 1.61
N PRO A 116 9.43 -0.89 1.05
CA PRO A 116 8.68 -1.89 1.82
C PRO A 116 9.60 -3.04 2.24
N VAL A 117 9.45 -3.49 3.49
CA VAL A 117 10.22 -4.60 4.05
C VAL A 117 9.35 -5.78 4.46
N GLY A 118 8.03 -5.59 4.54
CA GLY A 118 7.08 -6.64 4.86
C GLY A 118 5.64 -6.25 4.62
N PHE A 119 4.78 -7.24 4.47
CA PHE A 119 3.34 -7.07 4.38
C PHE A 119 2.61 -8.30 4.92
N ARG A 120 1.34 -8.11 5.32
CA ARG A 120 0.41 -9.19 5.66
C ARG A 120 -0.98 -8.85 5.17
N PHE A 121 -1.72 -9.87 4.72
CA PHE A 121 -3.15 -9.75 4.48
C PHE A 121 -3.89 -9.76 5.80
N TYR A 122 -4.81 -8.80 5.97
CA TYR A 122 -5.74 -8.79 7.08
C TYR A 122 -7.07 -9.39 6.66
N ILE A 123 -7.55 -10.34 7.43
CA ILE A 123 -8.85 -11.00 7.24
C ILE A 123 -9.63 -10.83 8.54
N PRO A 124 -10.76 -10.09 8.51
CA PRO A 124 -11.56 -9.92 9.72
C PRO A 124 -12.26 -11.24 10.09
N ASP A 125 -12.39 -11.48 11.38
CA ASP A 125 -13.17 -12.59 11.93
C ASP A 125 -14.64 -12.49 11.44
N PRO A 126 -15.16 -13.54 10.73
CA PRO A 126 -16.49 -13.50 10.15
C PRO A 126 -17.59 -13.49 11.21
N GLU A 127 -17.44 -14.23 12.30
CA GLU A 127 -18.44 -14.31 13.39
C GLU A 127 -18.53 -12.98 14.13
N LEU A 128 -17.38 -12.40 14.46
CA LEU A 128 -17.30 -11.09 15.09
C LEU A 128 -17.86 -9.99 14.16
N SER A 129 -17.63 -10.10 12.85
CA SER A 129 -18.16 -9.17 11.85
C SER A 129 -19.68 -9.28 11.72
N ALA A 130 -20.23 -10.50 11.72
CA ALA A 130 -21.67 -10.75 11.70
C ALA A 130 -22.34 -10.24 12.98
N TRP A 131 -21.72 -10.51 14.14
CA TRP A 131 -22.19 -9.99 15.42
C TRP A 131 -22.22 -8.46 15.44
N ARG A 132 -21.13 -7.80 15.05
CA ARG A 132 -21.05 -6.32 14.99
C ARG A 132 -22.16 -5.73 14.12
N LYS A 133 -22.46 -6.36 12.98
CA LYS A 133 -23.54 -5.93 12.09
C LYS A 133 -24.89 -6.06 12.78
N LYS A 134 -25.17 -7.18 13.45
CA LYS A 134 -26.40 -7.45 14.19
C LYS A 134 -26.54 -6.49 15.38
N ASP A 135 -25.52 -6.34 16.19
CA ASP A 135 -25.48 -5.42 17.35
C ASP A 135 -25.76 -3.97 16.91
N LYS A 136 -25.13 -3.51 15.81
CA LYS A 136 -25.37 -2.18 15.26
C LYS A 136 -26.82 -1.99 14.80
N ALA A 137 -27.44 -3.01 14.19
CA ALA A 137 -28.84 -2.96 13.78
C ALA A 137 -29.78 -2.87 14.98
N LEU A 138 -29.58 -3.70 16.01
CA LEU A 138 -30.35 -3.70 17.24
C LEU A 138 -30.21 -2.38 18.02
N ARG A 139 -29.01 -1.81 18.06
CA ARG A 139 -28.77 -0.47 18.64
C ARG A 139 -29.57 0.62 17.94
N LYS A 140 -29.66 0.56 16.61
CA LYS A 140 -30.48 1.52 15.84
C LYS A 140 -31.98 1.40 16.12
N GLN A 141 -32.43 0.20 16.51
CA GLN A 141 -33.82 -0.08 16.92
C GLN A 141 -34.11 0.29 18.39
N GLY A 142 -33.11 0.84 19.11
CA GLY A 142 -33.25 1.24 20.52
C GLY A 142 -33.15 0.07 21.52
N ILE A 143 -32.85 -1.15 21.08
CA ILE A 143 -32.76 -2.33 21.95
C ILE A 143 -31.61 -2.18 22.93
N GLN A 144 -31.92 -2.38 24.23
CA GLN A 144 -30.95 -2.21 25.31
C GLN A 144 -29.82 -3.27 25.26
N LYS A 145 -28.66 -2.93 25.82
CA LYS A 145 -27.47 -3.81 25.78
C LYS A 145 -27.73 -5.20 26.39
N LYS A 146 -28.57 -5.29 27.41
CA LYS A 146 -28.91 -6.56 28.08
C LYS A 146 -29.70 -7.53 27.21
N GLU A 147 -30.45 -7.02 26.23
CA GLU A 147 -31.30 -7.79 25.31
C GLU A 147 -30.60 -8.14 24.01
N ARG A 148 -29.39 -7.63 23.83
CA ARG A 148 -28.58 -7.89 22.63
C ARG A 148 -27.69 -9.11 22.80
N PRO A 149 -27.41 -9.88 21.72
CA PRO A 149 -26.57 -11.06 21.83
C PRO A 149 -25.17 -10.72 22.36
N ASN A 150 -24.64 -11.60 23.19
CA ASN A 150 -23.26 -11.46 23.69
C ASN A 150 -22.26 -11.44 22.55
N ARG A 151 -21.18 -10.71 22.78
CA ARG A 151 -20.08 -10.68 21.82
C ARG A 151 -19.40 -12.07 21.78
N PRO A 152 -19.23 -12.68 20.60
CA PRO A 152 -18.47 -13.91 20.47
C PRO A 152 -17.00 -13.66 20.86
N GLU A 153 -16.36 -14.69 21.37
CA GLU A 153 -14.94 -14.66 21.64
C GLU A 153 -14.16 -14.61 20.31
N PRO A 154 -13.24 -13.66 20.12
CA PRO A 154 -12.49 -13.55 18.88
C PRO A 154 -11.54 -14.72 18.68
N ASP A 155 -11.56 -15.35 17.51
CA ASP A 155 -10.54 -16.33 17.12
C ASP A 155 -9.27 -15.61 16.60
N HIS A 156 -8.43 -15.19 17.54
CA HIS A 156 -7.18 -14.48 17.20
C HIS A 156 -6.10 -15.38 16.58
N VAL A 157 -6.24 -16.69 16.67
CA VAL A 157 -5.31 -17.63 16.03
C VAL A 157 -5.57 -17.66 14.53
N ARG A 158 -6.83 -17.80 14.15
CA ARG A 158 -7.24 -17.87 12.74
C ARG A 158 -7.39 -16.50 12.09
N TYR A 159 -7.80 -15.49 12.87
CA TYR A 159 -8.07 -14.13 12.41
C TYR A 159 -7.31 -13.11 13.28
N PRO A 160 -5.97 -13.05 13.14
CA PRO A 160 -5.15 -12.14 13.93
C PRO A 160 -5.51 -10.68 13.65
N THR A 161 -5.37 -9.84 14.65
CA THR A 161 -5.57 -8.40 14.52
C THR A 161 -4.46 -7.77 13.66
N MET A 162 -4.70 -6.60 13.09
CA MET A 162 -3.64 -5.85 12.38
C MET A 162 -2.43 -5.59 13.27
N GLN A 163 -2.65 -5.31 14.56
CA GLN A 163 -1.58 -5.15 15.54
C GLN A 163 -0.76 -6.45 15.70
N SER A 164 -1.44 -7.59 15.87
CA SER A 164 -0.75 -8.89 15.99
C SER A 164 0.04 -9.23 14.72
N LEU A 165 -0.53 -9.00 13.53
CA LEU A 165 0.17 -9.18 12.25
C LEU A 165 1.42 -8.31 12.16
N THR A 166 1.35 -7.07 12.65
CA THR A 166 2.49 -6.15 12.67
C THR A 166 3.58 -6.61 13.63
N LEU A 167 3.23 -7.10 14.82
CA LEU A 167 4.22 -7.63 15.77
C LEU A 167 4.96 -8.84 15.19
N VAL A 168 4.26 -9.72 14.47
CA VAL A 168 4.90 -10.83 13.74
C VAL A 168 5.86 -10.31 12.67
N MET A 169 5.46 -9.32 11.88
CA MET A 169 6.36 -8.72 10.87
C MET A 169 7.58 -8.03 11.50
N LEU A 170 7.41 -7.38 12.66
CA LEU A 170 8.53 -6.77 13.40
C LEU A 170 9.53 -7.82 13.85
N GLN A 171 9.05 -8.95 14.43
CA GLN A 171 9.92 -10.04 14.84
C GLN A 171 10.68 -10.64 13.64
N GLU A 172 9.96 -10.94 12.55
CA GLU A 172 10.57 -11.46 11.32
C GLU A 172 11.63 -10.50 10.74
N PHE A 173 11.40 -9.19 10.84
CA PHE A 173 12.37 -8.19 10.36
C PHE A 173 13.63 -8.19 11.23
N VAL A 174 13.49 -8.18 12.56
CA VAL A 174 14.61 -8.21 13.49
C VAL A 174 15.43 -9.49 13.32
N ASP A 175 14.76 -10.64 13.19
CA ASP A 175 15.42 -11.94 12.99
C ASP A 175 16.17 -12.03 11.65
N SER A 176 15.57 -11.46 10.58
CA SER A 176 16.15 -11.48 9.22
C SER A 176 17.28 -10.47 9.02
N PHE A 177 17.26 -9.37 9.78
CA PHE A 177 18.18 -8.23 9.63
C PHE A 177 18.72 -7.74 10.98
N PRO A 178 19.40 -8.60 11.79
CA PRO A 178 19.83 -8.27 13.15
C PRO A 178 20.84 -7.12 13.23
N ASN A 179 21.51 -6.82 12.12
CA ASN A 179 22.50 -5.73 12.04
C ASN A 179 21.88 -4.36 11.73
N ILE A 180 20.56 -4.29 11.56
CA ILE A 180 19.89 -3.03 11.27
C ILE A 180 19.31 -2.43 12.56
N THR A 181 19.83 -1.27 12.95
CA THR A 181 19.33 -0.55 14.12
C THR A 181 18.00 0.13 13.81
N ILE A 182 16.92 -0.25 14.51
CA ILE A 182 15.63 0.39 14.41
C ILE A 182 15.60 1.59 15.38
N LYS A 183 15.55 2.81 14.82
CA LYS A 183 15.50 4.07 15.60
C LYS A 183 14.12 4.28 16.21
N ALA A 184 13.08 4.07 15.41
CA ALA A 184 11.70 4.22 15.85
C ALA A 184 10.73 3.38 15.02
N ILE A 185 9.53 3.19 15.57
CA ILE A 185 8.36 2.60 14.92
C ILE A 185 7.27 3.65 14.90
N LEU A 186 6.74 3.95 13.73
CA LEU A 186 5.72 4.97 13.50
C LEU A 186 4.44 4.32 12.97
N ALA A 187 3.33 4.57 13.63
CA ALA A 187 2.05 4.01 13.23
C ALA A 187 0.89 4.97 13.52
N ASP A 188 -0.26 4.73 12.90
CA ASP A 188 -1.47 5.53 13.12
C ASP A 188 -2.15 5.22 14.47
N ALA A 189 -3.30 5.85 14.72
CA ALA A 189 -4.05 5.69 15.97
C ALA A 189 -4.59 4.26 16.23
N LEU A 190 -4.63 3.40 15.22
CA LEU A 190 -5.00 1.99 15.41
C LEU A 190 -3.97 1.27 16.30
N TYR A 191 -2.71 1.64 16.17
CA TYR A 191 -1.56 1.07 16.86
C TYR A 191 -1.21 1.81 18.17
N GLY A 192 -1.98 2.83 18.54
CA GLY A 192 -1.79 3.61 19.76
C GLY A 192 -2.33 2.92 21.03
N THR A 193 -2.18 1.60 21.15
CA THR A 193 -2.54 0.84 22.35
C THR A 193 -1.31 0.52 23.19
N GLY A 194 -1.48 0.46 24.52
CA GLY A 194 -0.37 0.19 25.43
C GLY A 194 0.34 -1.12 25.14
N ASP A 195 -0.43 -2.18 24.93
CA ASP A 195 0.08 -3.53 24.65
C ASP A 195 0.91 -3.59 23.36
N PHE A 196 0.40 -3.01 22.26
CA PHE A 196 1.15 -2.95 21.01
C PHE A 196 2.46 -2.16 21.14
N MET A 197 2.40 -0.97 21.75
CA MET A 197 3.57 -0.10 21.89
C MET A 197 4.67 -0.75 22.71
N ASP A 198 4.29 -1.48 23.77
CA ASP A 198 5.25 -2.13 24.63
C ASP A 198 5.90 -3.35 23.98
N LYS A 199 5.09 -4.21 23.37
CA LYS A 199 5.60 -5.38 22.64
C LYS A 199 6.47 -4.98 21.44
N ALA A 200 6.07 -3.93 20.71
CA ALA A 200 6.86 -3.44 19.58
C ALA A 200 8.21 -2.88 20.04
N ALA A 201 8.26 -2.14 21.16
CA ALA A 201 9.50 -1.67 21.76
C ALA A 201 10.38 -2.84 22.24
N GLU A 202 9.78 -3.84 22.90
CA GLU A 202 10.49 -5.05 23.36
C GLU A 202 11.12 -5.84 22.21
N ILE A 203 10.35 -6.16 21.17
CA ILE A 203 10.83 -6.89 19.98
C ILE A 203 12.02 -6.17 19.34
N THR A 204 12.02 -4.84 19.34
CA THR A 204 13.05 -4.03 18.66
C THR A 204 14.18 -3.56 19.58
N GLY A 205 14.32 -4.16 20.78
CA GLY A 205 15.40 -3.84 21.71
C GLY A 205 15.31 -2.43 22.31
N GLY A 206 14.10 -1.87 22.46
CA GLY A 206 13.86 -0.57 23.06
C GLY A 206 13.70 0.58 22.07
N ALA A 207 13.45 0.33 20.80
CA ALA A 207 13.16 1.39 19.83
C ALA A 207 11.96 2.26 20.27
N GLN A 208 12.04 3.56 19.95
CA GLN A 208 10.94 4.48 20.23
C GLN A 208 9.70 4.13 19.41
N VAL A 209 8.57 3.89 20.08
CA VAL A 209 7.28 3.71 19.37
C VAL A 209 6.48 4.99 19.46
N VAL A 210 6.10 5.55 18.31
CA VAL A 210 5.28 6.76 18.22
C VAL A 210 4.00 6.47 17.45
N SER A 211 2.88 6.77 18.09
CA SER A 211 1.55 6.61 17.51
C SER A 211 0.66 7.80 17.87
N GLN A 212 -0.62 7.73 17.52
CA GLN A 212 -1.61 8.74 17.89
C GLN A 212 -2.60 8.21 18.92
N LEU A 213 -3.09 9.12 19.76
CA LEU A 213 -4.23 8.90 20.65
C LEU A 213 -5.43 9.70 20.17
N ARG A 214 -6.61 9.18 20.44
CA ARG A 214 -7.86 9.90 20.18
C ARG A 214 -8.06 11.00 21.24
N SER A 215 -8.67 12.11 20.84
CA SER A 215 -8.93 13.27 21.70
C SER A 215 -9.74 12.97 22.98
N ASN A 216 -10.57 11.92 22.93
CA ASN A 216 -11.39 11.47 24.05
C ASN A 216 -10.68 10.47 25.00
N GLN A 217 -9.40 10.16 24.75
CA GLN A 217 -8.62 9.27 25.61
C GLN A 217 -8.48 9.87 27.02
N LYS A 218 -8.79 9.06 28.04
CA LYS A 218 -8.67 9.47 29.44
C LYS A 218 -7.23 9.43 29.91
N VAL A 219 -6.81 10.51 30.54
CA VAL A 219 -5.47 10.70 31.11
C VAL A 219 -5.58 11.30 32.52
N SER A 220 -4.55 11.11 33.33
CA SER A 220 -4.39 11.82 34.59
C SER A 220 -2.97 12.36 34.76
N ASN A 221 -2.86 13.46 35.49
CA ASN A 221 -1.59 14.05 35.89
C ASN A 221 -1.12 13.46 37.26
N ARG A 222 -0.07 14.03 37.83
CA ARG A 222 0.45 13.63 39.17
C ARG A 222 -0.57 13.79 40.28
N ASN A 223 -1.50 14.73 40.15
CA ASN A 223 -2.53 15.05 41.15
C ASN A 223 -3.80 14.19 40.99
N HIS A 224 -3.75 13.12 40.16
CA HIS A 224 -4.82 12.17 39.92
C HIS A 224 -6.14 12.76 39.35
N SER A 225 -6.15 14.01 38.92
CA SER A 225 -7.32 14.57 38.24
C SER A 225 -7.48 13.91 36.85
N GLU A 226 -8.59 13.19 36.62
CA GLU A 226 -8.92 12.60 35.34
C GLU A 226 -9.48 13.66 34.38
N ALA A 227 -8.99 13.64 33.12
CA ALA A 227 -9.53 14.45 32.03
C ALA A 227 -9.40 13.69 30.71
N THR A 228 -10.11 14.13 29.67
CA THR A 228 -9.80 13.72 28.29
C THR A 228 -8.58 14.49 27.80
N LEU A 229 -7.86 13.97 26.82
CA LEU A 229 -6.72 14.68 26.23
C LEU A 229 -7.13 16.08 25.73
N LYS A 230 -8.28 16.19 25.07
CA LYS A 230 -8.80 17.49 24.62
C LYS A 230 -9.00 18.44 25.79
N ALA A 231 -9.64 18.01 26.86
CA ALA A 231 -9.90 18.84 28.04
C ALA A 231 -8.63 19.18 28.84
N TYR A 232 -7.63 18.28 28.84
CA TYR A 232 -6.37 18.52 29.53
C TYR A 232 -5.54 19.61 28.81
N PHE A 233 -5.36 19.49 27.50
CA PHE A 233 -4.52 20.40 26.73
C PHE A 233 -5.21 21.72 26.37
N SER A 234 -6.57 21.77 26.32
CA SER A 234 -7.29 23.03 26.09
C SER A 234 -7.10 24.09 27.17
N ARG A 235 -6.70 23.67 28.38
CA ARG A 235 -6.45 24.54 29.52
C ARG A 235 -5.03 25.14 29.52
N GLN A 236 -4.20 24.82 28.56
CA GLN A 236 -2.79 25.20 28.51
C GLN A 236 -2.53 26.00 27.25
N LYS A 237 -1.63 26.99 27.37
CA LYS A 237 -1.15 27.73 26.21
C LYS A 237 0.02 26.99 25.59
N GLY A 238 -0.07 26.66 24.30
CA GLY A 238 0.99 25.99 23.56
C GLY A 238 2.13 26.94 23.21
N ALA A 239 3.32 26.38 23.05
CA ALA A 239 4.45 27.10 22.48
C ALA A 239 4.40 27.03 20.95
N GLU A 240 4.52 28.18 20.30
CA GLU A 240 4.69 28.25 18.85
C GLU A 240 6.16 28.00 18.52
N THR A 241 6.39 27.13 17.55
CA THR A 241 7.74 26.76 17.09
C THR A 241 7.71 26.34 15.64
N GLN A 242 8.88 26.40 15.01
CA GLN A 242 9.08 25.84 13.68
C GLN A 242 9.45 24.36 13.79
N LEU A 243 8.72 23.52 13.08
CA LEU A 243 8.99 22.09 12.98
C LEU A 243 9.54 21.79 11.59
N ILE A 244 10.77 21.31 11.55
CA ILE A 244 11.34 20.81 10.29
C ILE A 244 10.70 19.45 10.01
N ILE A 245 9.85 19.39 9.00
CA ILE A 245 9.21 18.15 8.55
C ILE A 245 10.05 17.47 7.47
N ARG A 246 9.55 16.34 6.96
CA ARG A 246 10.20 15.61 5.86
C ARG A 246 10.52 16.52 4.68
N GLY A 247 11.64 16.25 4.01
CA GLY A 247 12.10 17.07 2.88
C GLY A 247 12.71 18.42 3.27
N GLY A 248 12.93 18.67 4.57
CA GLY A 248 13.53 19.91 5.06
C GLY A 248 12.58 21.10 5.08
N LYS A 249 11.29 20.90 4.78
CA LYS A 249 10.29 21.98 4.85
C LYS A 249 10.04 22.39 6.30
N GLU A 250 9.99 23.68 6.54
CA GLU A 250 9.63 24.24 7.83
C GLU A 250 8.13 24.54 7.89
N GLU A 251 7.48 24.09 8.96
CA GLU A 251 6.06 24.31 9.24
C GLU A 251 5.89 24.96 10.60
N GLN A 252 5.08 26.02 10.66
CA GLN A 252 4.67 26.62 11.94
C GLN A 252 3.71 25.68 12.66
N VAL A 253 4.03 25.41 13.93
CA VAL A 253 3.23 24.51 14.75
C VAL A 253 3.08 25.05 16.17
N THR A 254 1.94 24.77 16.78
CA THR A 254 1.74 24.95 18.22
C THR A 254 1.90 23.60 18.88
N MET A 255 2.78 23.50 19.87
CA MET A 255 3.07 22.26 20.59
C MET A 255 2.91 22.41 22.10
N LEU A 256 2.41 21.34 22.68
CA LEU A 256 2.33 21.08 24.11
C LEU A 256 2.83 19.67 24.39
N ALA A 257 3.50 19.45 25.50
CA ALA A 257 3.97 18.11 25.85
C ALA A 257 3.82 17.85 27.34
N ALA A 258 3.39 16.65 27.70
CA ALA A 258 3.22 16.26 29.08
C ALA A 258 3.46 14.75 29.30
N ARG A 259 4.02 14.39 30.43
CA ARG A 259 4.13 13.00 30.88
C ARG A 259 2.87 12.63 31.66
N LEU A 260 1.92 11.98 30.98
CA LEU A 260 0.60 11.67 31.50
C LEU A 260 0.43 10.18 31.78
N TYR A 261 -0.30 9.83 32.79
CA TYR A 261 -0.80 8.47 32.96
C TYR A 261 -1.97 8.27 32.00
N VAL A 262 -1.77 7.42 30.98
CA VAL A 262 -2.79 7.09 29.99
C VAL A 262 -3.57 5.90 30.52
N LYS A 263 -4.85 6.10 30.86
CA LYS A 263 -5.66 5.08 31.55
C LYS A 263 -5.74 3.76 30.78
N ALA A 264 -5.92 3.80 29.46
CA ALA A 264 -5.99 2.61 28.62
C ALA A 264 -4.63 1.90 28.45
N HIS A 265 -3.52 2.56 28.76
CA HIS A 265 -2.18 1.95 28.72
C HIS A 265 -1.73 1.42 30.10
N GLY A 266 -2.46 1.76 31.17
CA GLY A 266 -2.09 1.37 32.52
C GLY A 266 -0.78 1.97 33.04
N LYS A 267 -0.20 2.96 32.33
CA LYS A 267 1.08 3.56 32.70
C LYS A 267 1.27 4.98 32.13
N ARG A 268 2.36 5.61 32.57
CA ARG A 268 2.75 6.92 32.05
C ARG A 268 3.33 6.83 30.65
N ARG A 269 2.95 7.79 29.83
CA ARG A 269 3.46 8.00 28.48
C ARG A 269 3.82 9.46 28.27
N PHE A 270 4.69 9.73 27.30
CA PHE A 270 4.93 11.07 26.84
C PHE A 270 3.91 11.39 25.77
N VAL A 271 3.07 12.37 26.01
CA VAL A 271 2.00 12.79 25.10
C VAL A 271 2.29 14.19 24.60
N ILE A 272 2.23 14.36 23.29
CA ILE A 272 2.46 15.64 22.61
C ILE A 272 1.15 16.03 21.91
N ALA A 273 0.63 17.22 22.23
CA ALA A 273 -0.44 17.85 21.48
C ALA A 273 0.22 18.75 20.42
N LEU A 274 -0.01 18.45 19.16
CA LEU A 274 0.57 19.11 18.00
C LEU A 274 -0.57 19.68 17.13
N LYS A 275 -0.43 20.94 16.73
CA LYS A 275 -1.37 21.61 15.84
C LYS A 275 -0.58 22.41 14.80
N TYR A 276 -0.85 22.15 13.53
CA TYR A 276 -0.27 22.93 12.43
C TYR A 276 -1.01 24.26 12.27
N GLU A 277 -0.36 25.23 11.64
CA GLU A 277 -1.00 26.50 11.30
C GLU A 277 -2.27 26.27 10.47
N GLY A 278 -3.36 26.94 10.85
CA GLY A 278 -4.67 26.78 10.20
C GLY A 278 -5.51 25.59 10.67
N GLU A 279 -5.00 24.70 11.52
CA GLU A 279 -5.80 23.64 12.13
C GLU A 279 -6.54 24.16 13.39
N GLU A 280 -7.79 23.69 13.60
CA GLU A 280 -8.57 24.04 14.78
C GLU A 280 -8.23 23.16 15.97
N ASP A 281 -8.13 21.83 15.74
CA ASP A 281 -7.94 20.82 16.78
C ASP A 281 -6.48 20.32 16.85
N TYR A 282 -6.05 19.94 18.05
CA TYR A 282 -4.77 19.27 18.27
C TYR A 282 -4.82 17.80 17.84
N ARG A 283 -3.74 17.33 17.25
CA ARG A 283 -3.40 15.91 17.13
C ARG A 283 -2.60 15.49 18.34
N TYR A 284 -2.86 14.31 18.87
CA TYR A 284 -2.21 13.82 20.08
C TYR A 284 -1.28 12.67 19.75
N LEU A 285 0.03 12.92 19.77
CA LEU A 285 1.03 11.89 19.64
C LEU A 285 1.31 11.26 21.00
N VAL A 286 1.60 9.97 20.99
CA VAL A 286 2.04 9.21 22.16
C VAL A 286 3.34 8.50 21.85
N ALA A 287 4.30 8.60 22.77
CA ALA A 287 5.61 7.99 22.66
C ALA A 287 5.85 6.99 23.79
N SER A 288 6.54 5.88 23.46
CA SER A 288 6.85 4.82 24.43
C SER A 288 7.97 5.23 25.38
N ASP A 289 9.04 5.79 24.86
CA ASP A 289 10.17 6.32 25.60
C ASP A 289 9.97 7.81 25.90
N MET A 290 10.11 8.17 27.18
CA MET A 290 9.90 9.53 27.68
C MET A 290 11.20 10.36 27.74
N SER A 291 12.33 9.81 27.32
CA SER A 291 13.62 10.50 27.33
C SER A 291 13.81 11.44 26.13
N TRP A 292 13.13 11.17 25.02
CA TRP A 292 13.22 11.96 23.82
C TRP A 292 12.60 13.36 23.99
N ARG A 293 13.13 14.34 23.25
CA ARG A 293 12.51 15.66 23.19
C ARG A 293 11.21 15.60 22.40
N HIS A 294 10.24 16.41 22.80
CA HIS A 294 8.94 16.48 22.10
C HIS A 294 9.06 16.89 20.62
N THR A 295 10.02 17.78 20.32
CA THR A 295 10.33 18.20 18.94
C THR A 295 10.86 17.06 18.10
N ASP A 296 11.72 16.20 18.65
CA ASP A 296 12.29 15.05 17.94
C ASP A 296 11.21 13.99 17.66
N ILE A 297 10.30 13.77 18.63
CA ILE A 297 9.14 12.87 18.45
C ILE A 297 8.20 13.42 17.37
N ALA A 298 7.88 14.71 17.42
CA ALA A 298 7.04 15.35 16.41
C ALA A 298 7.68 15.25 15.01
N ARG A 299 8.98 15.55 14.91
CA ARG A 299 9.74 15.50 13.67
C ARG A 299 9.78 14.08 13.08
N ILE A 300 10.16 13.08 13.88
CA ILE A 300 10.25 11.71 13.37
C ILE A 300 8.88 11.18 12.96
N TYR A 301 7.80 11.58 13.66
CA TYR A 301 6.46 11.16 13.31
C TYR A 301 6.01 11.65 11.92
N THR A 302 6.58 12.76 11.42
CA THR A 302 6.29 13.22 10.05
C THR A 302 6.73 12.22 8.99
N LEU A 303 7.71 11.36 9.29
CA LEU A 303 8.18 10.31 8.38
C LEU A 303 7.13 9.21 8.16
N ARG A 304 6.14 9.08 9.05
CA ARG A 304 5.03 8.13 8.84
C ARG A 304 4.32 8.35 7.50
N TRP A 305 4.22 9.61 7.05
CA TRP A 305 3.60 9.90 5.76
C TRP A 305 4.29 9.23 4.57
N LEU A 306 5.55 8.84 4.70
CA LEU A 306 6.29 8.18 3.61
C LEU A 306 5.74 6.80 3.29
N VAL A 307 5.05 6.13 4.23
CA VAL A 307 4.35 4.88 3.92
C VAL A 307 3.15 5.13 2.99
N GLU A 308 2.46 6.26 3.15
CA GLU A 308 1.34 6.64 2.26
C GLU A 308 1.84 6.99 0.86
N VAL A 309 2.97 7.72 0.76
CA VAL A 309 3.64 8.03 -0.52
C VAL A 309 4.05 6.73 -1.22
N PHE A 310 4.72 5.82 -0.50
CA PHE A 310 5.06 4.50 -1.03
C PHE A 310 3.81 3.76 -1.55
N ILE A 311 2.75 3.67 -0.75
CA ILE A 311 1.52 2.97 -1.11
C ILE A 311 0.90 3.56 -2.38
N GLN A 312 0.91 4.88 -2.54
CA GLN A 312 0.39 5.56 -3.71
C GLN A 312 1.19 5.21 -4.97
N ASP A 313 2.52 5.35 -4.92
CA ASP A 313 3.41 5.07 -6.05
C ASP A 313 3.38 3.59 -6.44
N TRP A 314 3.51 2.71 -5.46
CA TRP A 314 3.43 1.27 -5.64
C TRP A 314 2.12 0.83 -6.31
N LYS A 315 0.98 1.33 -5.84
CA LYS A 315 -0.33 1.06 -6.46
C LYS A 315 -0.41 1.54 -7.90
N ALA A 316 0.13 2.70 -8.19
CA ALA A 316 0.05 3.32 -9.51
C ALA A 316 0.97 2.63 -10.53
N HIS A 317 2.18 2.24 -10.11
CA HIS A 317 3.25 1.89 -11.03
C HIS A 317 3.66 0.42 -11.00
N CYS A 318 3.60 -0.27 -9.86
CA CYS A 318 4.07 -1.65 -9.71
C CYS A 318 2.99 -2.72 -9.93
N GLY A 319 1.97 -2.42 -10.69
CA GLY A 319 0.97 -3.37 -11.16
C GLY A 319 -0.16 -3.71 -10.18
N TRP A 320 -0.10 -3.24 -8.93
CA TRP A 320 -1.09 -3.61 -7.91
C TRP A 320 -2.52 -3.17 -8.25
N ASN A 321 -2.72 -1.95 -8.75
CA ASN A 321 -4.06 -1.47 -9.13
C ASN A 321 -4.68 -2.24 -10.30
N ARG A 322 -3.86 -2.79 -11.17
CA ARG A 322 -4.25 -3.57 -12.36
C ARG A 322 -3.94 -5.05 -12.22
N LEU A 323 -3.74 -5.52 -11.00
CA LEU A 323 -3.55 -6.93 -10.69
C LEU A 323 -4.75 -7.72 -11.19
N SER A 324 -4.54 -8.63 -12.12
CA SER A 324 -5.54 -9.59 -12.52
C SER A 324 -5.86 -10.56 -11.37
N LYS A 325 -6.92 -11.35 -11.52
CA LYS A 325 -7.38 -12.26 -10.46
C LYS A 325 -6.29 -13.27 -10.12
N GLN A 326 -5.54 -13.00 -9.07
CA GLN A 326 -4.61 -13.97 -8.49
C GLN A 326 -5.40 -14.84 -7.52
N GLN A 327 -5.58 -16.13 -7.88
CA GLN A 327 -6.45 -17.05 -7.16
C GLN A 327 -5.76 -17.63 -5.92
N GLY A 328 -6.55 -17.84 -4.88
CA GLY A 328 -6.11 -18.44 -3.62
C GLY A 328 -5.19 -17.54 -2.80
N ALA A 329 -4.79 -18.03 -1.63
CA ALA A 329 -3.87 -17.36 -0.72
C ALA A 329 -2.49 -17.17 -1.36
N ASP A 330 -1.94 -18.25 -1.93
CA ASP A 330 -0.63 -18.22 -2.60
C ASP A 330 -0.59 -17.25 -3.77
N GLY A 331 -1.61 -17.30 -4.65
CA GLY A 331 -1.68 -16.37 -5.78
C GLY A 331 -1.74 -14.91 -5.33
N SER A 332 -2.51 -14.61 -4.30
CA SER A 332 -2.60 -13.28 -3.72
C SER A 332 -1.25 -12.84 -3.14
N GLN A 333 -0.60 -13.68 -2.33
CA GLN A 333 0.70 -13.38 -1.71
C GLN A 333 1.81 -13.20 -2.75
N ARG A 334 1.93 -14.15 -3.69
CA ARG A 334 2.93 -14.10 -4.77
C ARG A 334 2.76 -12.86 -5.65
N GLY A 335 1.51 -12.47 -5.92
CA GLY A 335 1.19 -11.24 -6.67
C GLY A 335 1.69 -9.98 -5.98
N VAL A 336 1.54 -9.87 -4.65
CA VAL A 336 2.09 -8.74 -3.88
C VAL A 336 3.61 -8.78 -3.90
N ILE A 337 4.22 -9.95 -3.66
CA ILE A 337 5.69 -10.09 -3.67
C ILE A 337 6.26 -9.64 -5.02
N LEU A 338 5.71 -10.10 -6.15
CA LEU A 338 6.15 -9.64 -7.48
C LEU A 338 6.05 -8.12 -7.64
N SER A 339 4.97 -7.54 -7.15
CA SER A 339 4.73 -6.10 -7.21
C SER A 339 5.76 -5.33 -6.35
N LEU A 340 6.11 -5.86 -5.16
CA LEU A 340 7.15 -5.28 -4.30
C LEU A 340 8.55 -5.47 -4.86
N LEU A 341 8.84 -6.61 -5.48
CA LEU A 341 10.11 -6.83 -6.17
C LEU A 341 10.29 -5.85 -7.34
N CYS A 342 9.20 -5.49 -8.04
CA CYS A 342 9.26 -4.44 -9.06
C CYS A 342 9.69 -3.10 -8.45
N GLU A 343 9.10 -2.69 -7.32
CA GLU A 343 9.47 -1.47 -6.59
C GLU A 343 10.95 -1.50 -6.14
N HIS A 344 11.40 -2.61 -5.58
CA HIS A 344 12.79 -2.80 -5.18
C HIS A 344 13.76 -2.69 -6.35
N MET A 345 13.39 -3.23 -7.52
CA MET A 345 14.24 -3.13 -8.72
C MET A 345 14.34 -1.70 -9.26
N LEU A 346 13.29 -0.90 -9.11
CA LEU A 346 13.34 0.53 -9.47
C LEU A 346 14.36 1.28 -8.57
N LEU A 347 14.41 0.96 -7.27
CA LEU A 347 15.42 1.54 -6.37
C LEU A 347 16.85 1.08 -6.72
N LEU A 348 17.01 -0.13 -7.22
CA LEU A 348 18.33 -0.68 -7.60
C LEU A 348 18.76 -0.29 -9.01
N HIS A 349 17.95 0.46 -9.74
CA HIS A 349 18.32 0.97 -11.07
C HIS A 349 19.60 1.82 -10.98
N PRO A 350 20.59 1.66 -11.89
CA PRO A 350 21.88 2.32 -11.79
C PRO A 350 21.80 3.84 -11.59
N GLU A 351 20.95 4.52 -12.35
CA GLU A 351 20.80 5.97 -12.21
C GLU A 351 20.14 6.39 -10.90
N GLN A 352 19.08 5.68 -10.50
CA GLN A 352 18.44 5.91 -9.22
C GLN A 352 19.45 5.73 -8.08
N PHE A 353 20.27 4.68 -8.17
CA PHE A 353 21.33 4.44 -7.21
C PHE A 353 22.34 5.61 -7.15
N VAL A 354 22.79 6.13 -8.29
CA VAL A 354 23.74 7.26 -8.33
C VAL A 354 23.12 8.51 -7.71
N LEU A 355 21.87 8.85 -8.05
CA LEU A 355 21.17 9.99 -7.49
C LEU A 355 21.07 9.89 -5.95
N LEU A 356 20.54 8.78 -5.46
CA LEU A 356 20.31 8.57 -4.03
C LEU A 356 21.62 8.51 -3.23
N LYS A 357 22.66 7.86 -3.77
CA LYS A 357 23.99 7.81 -3.14
C LYS A 357 24.60 9.20 -3.00
N ASN A 358 24.37 10.08 -3.96
CA ASN A 358 24.82 11.48 -3.94
C ASN A 358 23.87 12.42 -3.20
N LYS A 359 22.91 11.87 -2.41
CA LYS A 359 21.90 12.64 -1.65
C LYS A 359 21.07 13.58 -2.52
N GLN A 360 20.92 13.26 -3.79
CA GLN A 360 20.03 13.94 -4.72
C GLN A 360 18.63 13.34 -4.65
N ALA A 361 17.63 14.12 -5.07
CA ALA A 361 16.28 13.62 -5.17
C ALA A 361 16.22 12.46 -6.19
N GLY A 362 15.63 11.35 -5.77
CA GLY A 362 15.41 10.20 -6.65
C GLY A 362 14.40 10.52 -7.75
N MET A 363 14.47 9.81 -8.86
CA MET A 363 13.45 9.89 -9.91
C MET A 363 12.13 9.31 -9.42
N PRO A 364 10.99 9.96 -9.72
CA PRO A 364 9.68 9.35 -9.49
C PRO A 364 9.55 8.01 -10.21
N ALA A 365 8.90 7.04 -9.57
CA ALA A 365 8.74 5.67 -10.12
C ALA A 365 8.12 5.68 -11.53
N GLY A 366 7.15 6.57 -11.78
CA GLY A 366 6.54 6.75 -13.09
C GLY A 366 7.53 7.15 -14.18
N CYS A 367 8.39 8.13 -13.91
CA CYS A 367 9.41 8.62 -14.86
C CYS A 367 10.45 7.54 -15.16
N LEU A 368 10.90 6.81 -14.13
CA LEU A 368 11.86 5.73 -14.32
C LEU A 368 11.29 4.59 -15.16
N ILE A 369 10.02 4.24 -14.95
CA ILE A 369 9.32 3.23 -15.76
C ILE A 369 9.17 3.68 -17.22
N GLU A 370 8.85 4.94 -17.46
CA GLU A 370 8.77 5.47 -18.83
C GLU A 370 10.13 5.41 -19.53
N ARG A 371 11.19 5.75 -18.82
CA ARG A 371 12.55 5.62 -19.31
C ARG A 371 12.92 4.16 -19.64
N LEU A 372 12.66 3.22 -18.75
CA LEU A 372 12.88 1.79 -19.00
C LEU A 372 12.09 1.28 -20.22
N ASN A 373 10.88 1.80 -20.46
CA ASN A 373 10.10 1.49 -21.65
C ASN A 373 10.78 2.03 -22.91
N ALA A 374 11.31 3.24 -22.88
CA ALA A 374 12.04 3.84 -23.99
C ALA A 374 13.34 3.06 -24.29
N GLU A 375 14.09 2.69 -23.26
CA GLU A 375 15.29 1.85 -23.37
C GLU A 375 14.98 0.47 -23.99
N ALA A 376 13.89 -0.17 -23.56
CA ALA A 376 13.44 -1.44 -24.10
C ALA A 376 13.05 -1.33 -25.59
N LEU A 377 12.42 -0.22 -25.99
CA LEU A 377 12.12 0.06 -27.39
C LEU A 377 13.39 0.25 -28.21
N LEU A 378 14.32 1.08 -27.74
CA LEU A 378 15.61 1.30 -28.38
C LEU A 378 16.42 0.02 -28.52
N ALA A 379 16.43 -0.83 -27.48
CA ALA A 379 17.08 -2.14 -27.54
C ALA A 379 16.47 -3.05 -28.61
N THR A 380 15.15 -3.00 -28.78
CA THR A 380 14.45 -3.75 -29.85
C THR A 380 14.83 -3.22 -31.23
N VAL A 381 14.82 -1.90 -31.44
CA VAL A 381 15.24 -1.27 -32.67
C VAL A 381 16.69 -1.63 -32.98
N LYS A 382 17.57 -1.51 -32.00
CA LYS A 382 18.99 -1.84 -32.15
C LYS A 382 19.20 -3.31 -32.53
N SER A 383 18.48 -4.25 -31.91
CA SER A 383 18.57 -5.67 -32.27
C SER A 383 18.16 -5.98 -33.70
N VAL A 384 17.20 -5.21 -34.24
CA VAL A 384 16.80 -5.33 -35.68
C VAL A 384 17.88 -4.77 -36.58
N VAL A 385 18.36 -3.58 -36.28
CA VAL A 385 19.37 -2.90 -37.16
C VAL A 385 20.70 -3.63 -37.18
N GLU A 386 21.10 -4.24 -36.04
CA GLU A 386 22.36 -4.99 -35.91
C GLU A 386 22.23 -6.48 -36.30
N SER A 387 21.05 -6.93 -36.76
CA SER A 387 20.86 -8.29 -37.25
C SER A 387 21.53 -8.48 -38.61
N GLU A 388 21.87 -9.72 -38.98
CA GLU A 388 22.43 -10.05 -40.27
C GLU A 388 21.48 -9.73 -41.44
N ASP A 389 20.15 -9.79 -41.19
CA ASP A 389 19.10 -9.45 -42.15
C ASP A 389 17.97 -8.65 -41.48
N PRO A 390 18.10 -7.32 -41.41
CA PRO A 390 17.11 -6.43 -40.82
C PRO A 390 15.71 -6.53 -41.42
N ASP A 391 15.61 -6.78 -42.73
CA ASP A 391 14.32 -6.88 -43.41
C ASP A 391 13.56 -8.14 -43.02
N THR A 392 14.26 -9.25 -42.86
CA THR A 392 13.66 -10.50 -42.35
C THR A 392 13.24 -10.36 -40.89
N GLU A 393 14.04 -9.71 -40.04
CA GLU A 393 13.67 -9.44 -38.63
C GLU A 393 12.44 -8.50 -38.53
N LEU A 394 12.35 -7.47 -39.37
CA LEU A 394 11.17 -6.59 -39.43
C LEU A 394 9.91 -7.34 -39.87
N LYS A 395 10.02 -8.22 -40.88
CA LYS A 395 8.90 -9.07 -41.30
C LYS A 395 8.47 -10.03 -40.18
N ALA A 396 9.43 -10.63 -39.48
CA ALA A 396 9.16 -11.50 -38.32
C ALA A 396 8.45 -10.74 -37.20
N LEU A 397 8.87 -9.51 -36.88
CA LEU A 397 8.19 -8.64 -35.90
C LEU A 397 6.78 -8.26 -36.38
N ALA A 398 6.56 -7.91 -37.62
CA ALA A 398 5.24 -7.61 -38.17
C ALA A 398 4.30 -8.82 -38.05
N LEU A 399 4.76 -10.00 -38.43
CA LEU A 399 4.02 -11.25 -38.28
C LEU A 399 3.69 -11.58 -36.82
N ALA A 400 4.65 -11.38 -35.92
CA ALA A 400 4.44 -11.57 -34.50
C ALA A 400 3.39 -10.59 -33.91
N LEU A 401 3.35 -9.35 -34.39
CA LEU A 401 2.31 -8.37 -34.05
C LEU A 401 0.94 -8.84 -34.54
N GLU A 402 0.79 -9.28 -35.75
CA GLU A 402 -0.46 -9.79 -36.32
C GLU A 402 -1.00 -10.99 -35.52
N HIS A 403 -0.13 -11.93 -35.16
CA HIS A 403 -0.53 -13.11 -34.37
C HIS A 403 -0.81 -12.83 -32.91
N THR A 404 -0.12 -11.85 -32.31
CA THR A 404 -0.20 -11.60 -30.86
C THR A 404 -1.27 -10.57 -30.51
N LEU A 405 -1.65 -9.73 -31.47
CA LEU A 405 -2.72 -8.72 -31.32
C LEU A 405 -3.98 -9.11 -32.10
N PRO A 406 -4.53 -10.33 -31.95
CA PRO A 406 -5.75 -10.72 -32.63
C PRO A 406 -6.89 -9.80 -32.22
N LYS A 407 -7.85 -9.61 -33.12
CA LYS A 407 -9.13 -8.97 -32.78
C LYS A 407 -9.71 -9.69 -31.58
N ARG A 408 -9.82 -8.99 -30.46
CA ARG A 408 -10.52 -9.52 -29.29
C ARG A 408 -12.00 -9.41 -29.52
N GLU A 409 -12.69 -10.53 -29.43
CA GLU A 409 -14.10 -10.48 -29.13
C GLU A 409 -14.31 -9.74 -27.83
N SER A 410 -15.23 -8.79 -27.80
CA SER A 410 -15.55 -8.04 -26.63
C SER A 410 -16.10 -8.94 -25.53
N SER A 411 -16.10 -8.46 -24.30
CA SER A 411 -16.62 -9.16 -23.14
C SER A 411 -18.06 -9.64 -23.36
N ARG A 412 -18.53 -10.50 -22.48
CA ARG A 412 -19.84 -11.21 -22.45
C ARG A 412 -21.09 -10.45 -22.89
N HIS A 413 -21.03 -9.14 -23.03
CA HIS A 413 -22.17 -8.28 -23.34
C HIS A 413 -22.20 -7.79 -24.79
N MET A 414 -21.13 -8.02 -25.57
CA MET A 414 -21.03 -7.52 -26.95
C MET A 414 -20.19 -8.49 -27.78
N ALA A 415 -20.77 -9.02 -28.83
CA ALA A 415 -20.12 -9.90 -29.82
C ALA A 415 -19.20 -9.13 -30.79
N GLY A 416 -18.81 -7.93 -30.44
CA GLY A 416 -17.96 -7.02 -31.16
C GLY A 416 -18.03 -5.64 -30.48
N ARG A 417 -17.21 -4.68 -30.91
CA ARG A 417 -17.36 -3.32 -30.44
C ARG A 417 -18.47 -2.64 -31.21
N ASP A 418 -19.57 -2.35 -30.52
CA ASP A 418 -20.59 -1.44 -31.06
C ASP A 418 -20.02 -0.02 -31.03
N LEU A 419 -19.84 0.57 -32.17
CA LEU A 419 -19.40 1.94 -32.35
C LEU A 419 -20.55 2.95 -32.35
N GLY A 420 -21.72 2.53 -31.87
CA GLY A 420 -22.93 3.37 -31.88
C GLY A 420 -23.73 3.24 -33.17
N GLU A 421 -23.45 2.23 -33.99
CA GLU A 421 -24.26 1.93 -35.16
C GLU A 421 -25.64 1.43 -34.72
N GLN A 422 -26.62 2.30 -34.76
CA GLN A 422 -28.00 1.94 -34.43
C GLN A 422 -28.57 1.08 -35.56
N LYS A 423 -29.11 -0.10 -35.20
CA LYS A 423 -29.96 -0.83 -36.13
C LYS A 423 -31.13 0.06 -36.50
N ALA A 424 -31.24 0.42 -37.78
CA ALA A 424 -32.25 1.32 -38.25
C ALA A 424 -33.65 0.71 -38.05
N THR A 425 -34.38 1.21 -37.08
CA THR A 425 -35.81 0.94 -36.93
C THR A 425 -36.59 1.65 -38.02
N ASP A 426 -37.84 1.24 -38.27
CA ASP A 426 -38.63 1.87 -39.33
C ASP A 426 -38.88 3.36 -39.04
N SER A 427 -38.96 3.75 -37.78
CA SER A 427 -39.01 5.16 -37.39
C SER A 427 -37.73 5.92 -37.73
N LEU A 428 -36.57 5.34 -37.48
CA LEU A 428 -35.28 5.94 -37.82
C LEU A 428 -35.09 6.04 -39.35
N LYS A 429 -35.52 5.01 -40.10
CA LYS A 429 -35.51 5.06 -41.58
C LYS A 429 -36.43 6.14 -42.14
N ALA A 430 -37.63 6.28 -41.55
CA ALA A 430 -38.55 7.33 -41.95
C ALA A 430 -38.02 8.74 -41.61
N HIS A 431 -37.36 8.87 -40.44
CA HIS A 431 -36.74 10.13 -40.03
C HIS A 431 -35.57 10.52 -40.93
N ALA A 432 -34.66 9.57 -41.21
CA ALA A 432 -33.52 9.77 -42.13
C ALA A 432 -33.95 10.14 -43.55
N ARG A 433 -35.10 9.61 -44.03
CA ARG A 433 -35.65 9.99 -45.32
C ARG A 433 -36.13 11.44 -45.34
N LYS A 434 -36.69 11.95 -44.24
CA LYS A 434 -37.10 13.36 -44.13
C LYS A 434 -35.88 14.30 -44.23
N PHE A 435 -34.77 13.98 -43.60
CA PHE A 435 -33.55 14.79 -43.67
C PHE A 435 -32.93 14.79 -45.08
N LYS A 436 -32.92 13.65 -45.79
CA LYS A 436 -32.42 13.58 -47.15
C LYS A 436 -33.28 14.38 -48.15
N LEU A 437 -34.56 14.58 -47.85
CA LEU A 437 -35.45 15.42 -48.66
C LEU A 437 -35.26 16.91 -48.36
N LEU A 438 -34.76 17.26 -47.17
CA LEU A 438 -34.43 18.65 -46.78
C LEU A 438 -33.05 19.08 -47.34
N ASP A 439 -32.11 18.17 -47.47
CA ASP A 439 -30.78 18.43 -48.10
C ASP A 439 -30.82 18.45 -49.65
N ALA A 440 -31.93 18.03 -50.25
CA ALA A 440 -32.12 17.98 -51.70
C ALA A 440 -33.11 19.09 -52.19
N ALA A 441 -33.60 19.93 -51.33
CA ALA A 441 -34.41 21.12 -51.62
C ALA A 441 -33.63 22.40 -51.29
#